data_3eca79c9ebc28a53c3b7df60a720e55d
#
_entry.id   3eca79c9ebc28a53c3b7df60a720e55d
#
_cell.length_a   1.000
_cell.length_b   1.000
_cell.length_c   1.000
_cell.angle_alpha   90.00
_cell.angle_beta   90.00
_cell.angle_gamma   90.00
#
_symmetry.space_group_name_H-M   'P 1'
#
loop_
_entity.id
_entity.type
_entity.pdbx_description
1 polymer ?
#
loop_
_entity_poly.entity_id
_entity_poly.type
_entity_poly.pdbx_seq_one_letter_code
_entity_poly.pdbx_strand_id
1 'polypeptide(L)'
;MAIKKYYDTDCNLGLLDGKTVAVIGFGSQGHAHSENLAESGVNVVVGLRKGSSHWAKAEEFAATCPNFRVMEVEEAAKAGDIVMMLVPDELCADIYNKQIAPYMTEGKTLAFAHGFNIHFKTCLLY
;
A
#
# COMPACT_ATOMS: atom_id res chain seq x y z
N MET A 1 -12.28 -22.11 22.53
CA MET A 1 -12.86 -21.08 21.63
C MET A 1 -12.59 -21.51 20.19
N ALA A 2 -13.62 -21.65 19.37
CA ALA A 2 -13.44 -22.03 17.96
C ALA A 2 -12.91 -20.83 17.16
N ILE A 3 -11.86 -21.04 16.35
CA ILE A 3 -11.34 -20.02 15.44
C ILE A 3 -12.35 -19.82 14.31
N LYS A 4 -12.76 -18.56 14.08
CA LYS A 4 -13.59 -18.23 12.92
C LYS A 4 -12.72 -18.26 11.66
N LYS A 5 -13.10 -19.07 10.69
CA LYS A 5 -12.44 -19.16 9.38
C LYS A 5 -13.27 -18.39 8.36
N TYR A 6 -12.60 -17.69 7.46
CA TYR A 6 -13.20 -16.97 6.33
C TYR A 6 -12.71 -17.60 5.02
N TYR A 7 -13.60 -17.68 4.05
CA TYR A 7 -13.35 -18.21 2.72
C TYR A 7 -13.77 -17.16 1.68
N ASP A 8 -13.51 -17.39 0.42
CA ASP A 8 -13.83 -16.46 -0.67
C ASP A 8 -15.30 -16.02 -0.67
N THR A 9 -16.20 -16.92 -0.29
CA THR A 9 -17.65 -16.63 -0.16
C THR A 9 -17.99 -15.66 0.96
N ASP A 10 -17.09 -15.47 1.94
CA ASP A 10 -17.24 -14.54 3.06
C ASP A 10 -16.64 -13.17 2.73
N CYS A 11 -15.94 -13.05 1.60
CA CYS A 11 -15.26 -11.84 1.18
C CYS A 11 -16.07 -11.09 0.12
N ASN A 12 -15.94 -9.77 0.11
CA ASN A 12 -16.58 -8.91 -0.88
C ASN A 12 -15.54 -7.95 -1.46
N LEU A 13 -14.99 -8.27 -2.63
CA LEU A 13 -14.04 -7.41 -3.33
C LEU A 13 -14.65 -6.07 -3.73
N GLY A 14 -15.97 -6.01 -3.92
CA GLY A 14 -16.71 -4.77 -4.22
C GLY A 14 -16.55 -3.66 -3.17
N LEU A 15 -16.08 -3.99 -1.95
CA LEU A 15 -15.73 -2.97 -0.94
C LEU A 15 -14.56 -2.07 -1.37
N LEU A 16 -13.76 -2.53 -2.34
CA LEU A 16 -12.65 -1.77 -2.93
C LEU A 16 -13.03 -1.05 -4.23
N ASP A 17 -14.27 -1.16 -4.68
CA ASP A 17 -14.74 -0.48 -5.88
C ASP A 17 -14.60 1.04 -5.73
N GLY A 18 -13.96 1.67 -6.73
CA GLY A 18 -13.66 3.10 -6.71
C GLY A 18 -12.59 3.54 -5.71
N LYS A 19 -12.01 2.61 -4.94
CA LYS A 19 -10.90 2.90 -4.03
C LYS A 19 -9.56 2.76 -4.75
N THR A 20 -8.59 3.52 -4.27
CA THR A 20 -7.20 3.41 -4.68
C THR A 20 -6.36 2.91 -3.52
N VAL A 21 -5.59 1.85 -3.73
CA VAL A 21 -4.63 1.33 -2.77
C VAL A 21 -3.24 1.87 -3.12
N ALA A 22 -2.66 2.63 -2.21
CA ALA A 22 -1.28 3.10 -2.31
C ALA A 22 -0.37 2.09 -1.60
N VAL A 23 0.46 1.40 -2.35
CA VAL A 23 1.46 0.47 -1.80
C VAL A 23 2.81 1.18 -1.71
N ILE A 24 3.30 1.38 -0.50
CA ILE A 24 4.58 2.07 -0.26
C ILE A 24 5.69 1.04 -0.15
N GLY A 25 6.54 1.01 -1.16
CA GLY A 25 7.60 0.01 -1.34
C GLY A 25 7.27 -1.02 -2.42
N PHE A 26 8.29 -1.56 -3.06
CA PHE A 26 8.17 -2.58 -4.11
C PHE A 26 9.25 -3.68 -3.94
N GLY A 27 9.47 -4.09 -2.69
CA GLY A 27 10.21 -5.29 -2.34
C GLY A 27 9.39 -6.55 -2.61
N SER A 28 9.75 -7.69 -2.05
CA SER A 28 9.07 -8.97 -2.32
C SER A 28 7.57 -8.93 -2.03
N GLN A 29 7.16 -8.35 -0.90
CA GLN A 29 5.74 -8.22 -0.56
C GLN A 29 5.07 -7.08 -1.33
N GLY A 30 5.71 -5.92 -1.45
CA GLY A 30 5.16 -4.78 -2.20
C GLY A 30 4.87 -5.13 -3.65
N HIS A 31 5.79 -5.82 -4.31
CA HIS A 31 5.61 -6.36 -5.65
C HIS A 31 4.39 -7.30 -5.72
N ALA A 32 4.37 -8.36 -4.89
CA ALA A 32 3.32 -9.36 -4.94
C ALA A 32 1.93 -8.78 -4.59
N HIS A 33 1.83 -7.97 -3.54
CA HIS A 33 0.54 -7.39 -3.13
C HIS A 33 0.00 -6.40 -4.15
N SER A 34 0.86 -5.55 -4.71
CA SER A 34 0.40 -4.52 -5.66
C SER A 34 -0.05 -5.13 -6.98
N GLU A 35 0.66 -6.13 -7.50
CA GLU A 35 0.29 -6.82 -8.73
C GLU A 35 -0.99 -7.63 -8.55
N ASN A 36 -1.11 -8.42 -7.47
CA ASN A 36 -2.33 -9.20 -7.18
C ASN A 36 -3.57 -8.30 -7.01
N LEU A 37 -3.44 -7.15 -6.35
CA LEU A 37 -4.54 -6.18 -6.24
C LEU A 37 -4.95 -5.63 -7.61
N ALA A 38 -3.97 -5.25 -8.43
CA ALA A 38 -4.24 -4.71 -9.75
C ALA A 38 -4.87 -5.75 -10.69
N GLU A 39 -4.39 -6.98 -10.68
CA GLU A 39 -4.96 -8.11 -11.43
C GLU A 39 -6.38 -8.46 -10.96
N SER A 40 -6.70 -8.17 -9.70
CA SER A 40 -8.06 -8.29 -9.16
C SER A 40 -8.98 -7.10 -9.52
N GLY A 41 -8.49 -6.14 -10.32
CA GLY A 41 -9.28 -4.99 -10.79
C GLY A 41 -9.27 -3.78 -9.84
N VAL A 42 -8.47 -3.81 -8.77
CA VAL A 42 -8.33 -2.67 -7.85
C VAL A 42 -7.39 -1.61 -8.43
N ASN A 43 -7.70 -0.34 -8.24
CA ASN A 43 -6.78 0.74 -8.60
C ASN A 43 -5.59 0.75 -7.64
N VAL A 44 -4.39 0.63 -8.18
CA VAL A 44 -3.15 0.58 -7.39
C VAL A 44 -2.20 1.69 -7.80
N VAL A 45 -1.61 2.34 -6.82
CA VAL A 45 -0.48 3.25 -7.00
C VAL A 45 0.68 2.78 -6.12
N VAL A 46 1.84 2.60 -6.73
CA VAL A 46 3.05 2.20 -6.00
C VAL A 46 3.87 3.46 -5.71
N GLY A 47 4.12 3.70 -4.43
CA GLY A 47 4.95 4.80 -3.95
C GLY A 47 6.39 4.37 -3.77
N LEU A 48 7.31 4.96 -4.53
CA LEU A 48 8.74 4.70 -4.45
C LEU A 48 9.52 6.00 -4.26
N ARG A 49 10.69 5.91 -3.62
CA ARG A 49 11.61 7.03 -3.58
C ARG A 49 12.19 7.26 -4.98
N LYS A 50 12.46 8.50 -5.32
CA LYS A 50 13.16 8.86 -6.55
C LYS A 50 14.51 8.14 -6.65
N GLY A 51 14.77 7.51 -7.80
CA GLY A 51 15.99 6.72 -8.01
C GLY A 51 15.99 5.34 -7.33
N SER A 52 14.84 4.83 -6.92
CA SER A 52 14.71 3.45 -6.42
C SER A 52 15.11 2.45 -7.52
N SER A 53 15.89 1.44 -7.15
CA SER A 53 16.23 0.32 -8.05
C SER A 53 15.01 -0.49 -8.50
N HIS A 54 13.89 -0.39 -7.79
CA HIS A 54 12.65 -1.07 -8.13
C HIS A 54 11.75 -0.28 -9.10
N TRP A 55 12.11 0.95 -9.41
CA TRP A 55 11.27 1.84 -10.23
C TRP A 55 11.02 1.27 -11.62
N ALA A 56 12.08 0.87 -12.32
CA ALA A 56 11.99 0.30 -13.68
C ALA A 56 11.10 -0.96 -13.72
N LYS A 57 11.24 -1.84 -12.73
CA LYS A 57 10.42 -3.06 -12.64
C LYS A 57 8.93 -2.74 -12.42
N ALA A 58 8.65 -1.76 -11.59
CA ALA A 58 7.27 -1.34 -11.33
C ALA A 58 6.65 -0.66 -12.57
N GLU A 59 7.42 0.12 -13.32
CA GLU A 59 6.97 0.73 -14.58
C GLU A 59 6.75 -0.32 -15.68
N GLU A 60 7.56 -1.37 -15.74
CA GLU A 60 7.36 -2.49 -16.67
C GLU A 60 5.99 -3.15 -16.46
N PHE A 61 5.61 -3.40 -15.22
CA PHE A 61 4.27 -3.92 -14.92
C PHE A 61 3.17 -2.89 -15.23
N ALA A 62 3.38 -1.62 -14.89
CA ALA A 62 2.44 -0.54 -15.19
C ALA A 62 2.12 -0.41 -16.69
N ALA A 63 3.07 -0.71 -17.56
CA ALA A 63 2.87 -0.69 -19.00
C ALA A 63 1.88 -1.76 -19.49
N THR A 64 1.69 -2.84 -18.72
CA THR A 64 0.78 -3.95 -19.04
C THR A 64 -0.56 -3.87 -18.31
N CYS A 65 -0.66 -3.03 -17.27
CA CYS A 65 -1.81 -2.99 -16.37
C CYS A 65 -2.34 -1.55 -16.19
N PRO A 66 -3.48 -1.19 -16.81
CA PRO A 66 -3.95 0.22 -16.89
C PRO A 66 -4.39 0.79 -15.52
N ASN A 67 -4.74 -0.05 -14.57
CA ASN A 67 -5.13 0.33 -13.20
C ASN A 67 -3.95 0.31 -12.20
N PHE A 68 -2.72 0.20 -12.71
CA PHE A 68 -1.50 0.23 -11.91
C PHE A 68 -0.63 1.42 -12.33
N ARG A 69 -0.14 2.20 -11.38
CA ARG A 69 0.71 3.36 -11.61
C ARG A 69 1.87 3.41 -10.62
N VAL A 70 2.96 4.04 -11.04
CA VAL A 70 4.14 4.27 -10.20
C VAL A 70 4.33 5.77 -10.00
N MET A 71 4.63 6.20 -8.78
CA MET A 71 4.86 7.60 -8.46
C MET A 71 5.72 7.74 -7.21
N GLU A 72 6.08 8.95 -6.83
CA GLU A 72 6.80 9.19 -5.59
C GLU A 72 5.89 8.93 -4.38
N VAL A 73 6.50 8.65 -3.22
CA VAL A 73 5.78 8.23 -1.99
C VAL A 73 4.69 9.23 -1.61
N GLU A 74 4.99 10.52 -1.64
CA GLU A 74 4.04 11.58 -1.29
C GLU A 74 2.84 11.61 -2.21
N GLU A 75 3.07 11.49 -3.52
CA GLU A 75 2.01 11.47 -4.52
C GLU A 75 1.13 10.23 -4.37
N ALA A 76 1.73 9.07 -4.08
CA ALA A 76 0.99 7.85 -3.80
C ALA A 76 0.13 7.98 -2.54
N ALA A 77 0.68 8.56 -1.46
CA ALA A 77 -0.07 8.80 -0.23
C ALA A 77 -1.26 9.76 -0.43
N LYS A 78 -1.09 10.78 -1.28
CA LYS A 78 -2.20 11.69 -1.66
C LYS A 78 -3.30 10.96 -2.42
N ALA A 79 -2.92 10.12 -3.38
CA ALA A 79 -3.84 9.42 -4.27
C ALA A 79 -4.58 8.25 -3.60
N GLY A 80 -3.97 7.61 -2.60
CA GLY A 80 -4.52 6.40 -1.96
C GLY A 80 -5.62 6.70 -0.95
N ASP A 81 -6.69 5.91 -0.98
CA ASP A 81 -7.68 5.80 0.10
C ASP A 81 -7.19 4.85 1.20
N ILE A 82 -6.43 3.83 0.79
CA ILE A 82 -5.75 2.88 1.67
C ILE A 82 -4.26 3.00 1.39
N VAL A 83 -3.48 3.30 2.42
CA VAL A 83 -2.02 3.39 2.33
C VAL A 83 -1.42 2.18 3.03
N MET A 84 -0.79 1.29 2.25
CA MET A 84 -0.19 0.05 2.73
C MET A 84 1.33 0.20 2.83
N MET A 85 1.85 0.13 4.06
CA MET A 85 3.28 0.26 4.35
C MET A 85 4.00 -1.07 4.16
N LEU A 86 4.76 -1.22 3.07
CA LEU A 86 5.52 -2.42 2.74
C LEU A 86 7.01 -2.10 2.51
N VAL A 87 7.54 -1.20 3.31
CA VAL A 87 8.96 -0.89 3.42
C VAL A 87 9.56 -1.59 4.65
N PRO A 88 10.89 -1.73 4.75
CA PRO A 88 11.54 -2.28 5.96
C PRO A 88 11.08 -1.57 7.24
N ASP A 89 10.87 -2.32 8.31
CA ASP A 89 10.30 -1.81 9.57
C ASP A 89 11.08 -0.63 10.15
N GLU A 90 12.40 -0.66 10.04
CA GLU A 90 13.29 0.41 10.52
C GLU A 90 13.14 1.73 9.74
N LEU A 91 12.60 1.69 8.53
CA LEU A 91 12.37 2.87 7.70
C LEU A 91 10.93 3.40 7.76
N CYS A 92 10.00 2.58 8.27
CA CYS A 92 8.57 2.90 8.28
C CYS A 92 8.27 4.22 8.97
N ALA A 93 8.78 4.43 10.19
CA ALA A 93 8.49 5.63 10.97
C ALA A 93 8.96 6.91 10.27
N ASP A 94 10.16 6.89 9.72
CA ASP A 94 10.73 8.03 9.00
C ASP A 94 9.95 8.37 7.74
N ILE A 95 9.65 7.38 6.91
CA ILE A 95 8.87 7.55 5.68
C ILE A 95 7.46 8.02 6.01
N TYR A 96 6.83 7.40 7.01
CA TYR A 96 5.50 7.78 7.45
C TYR A 96 5.45 9.24 7.88
N ASN A 97 6.27 9.62 8.84
CA ASN A 97 6.24 10.96 9.42
C ASN A 97 6.57 12.07 8.41
N LYS A 98 7.52 11.81 7.49
CA LYS A 98 8.00 12.82 6.55
C LYS A 98 7.17 12.92 5.28
N GLN A 99 6.66 11.80 4.76
CA GLN A 99 6.11 11.72 3.41
C GLN A 99 4.65 11.27 3.34
N ILE A 100 4.09 10.69 4.41
CA ILE A 100 2.76 10.09 4.39
C ILE A 100 1.80 10.78 5.36
N ALA A 101 2.21 10.97 6.61
CA ALA A 101 1.36 11.51 7.66
C ALA A 101 0.64 12.83 7.28
N PRO A 102 1.27 13.79 6.57
CA PRO A 102 0.60 15.03 6.15
C PRO A 102 -0.60 14.80 5.22
N TYR A 103 -0.66 13.64 4.55
CA TYR A 103 -1.69 13.29 3.57
C TYR A 103 -2.69 12.24 4.08
N MET A 104 -2.53 11.79 5.31
CA MET A 104 -3.46 10.87 5.98
C MET A 104 -4.63 11.66 6.56
N THR A 105 -5.57 12.01 5.69
CA THR A 105 -6.79 12.73 6.05
C THR A 105 -7.87 11.77 6.57
N GLU A 106 -8.92 12.33 7.17
CA GLU A 106 -10.07 11.56 7.64
C GLU A 106 -10.65 10.67 6.53
N GLY A 107 -10.99 9.44 6.89
CA GLY A 107 -11.54 8.44 5.97
C GLY A 107 -10.48 7.57 5.27
N LYS A 108 -9.19 7.93 5.32
CA LYS A 108 -8.13 7.07 4.82
C LYS A 108 -7.75 5.96 5.81
N THR A 109 -7.28 4.85 5.27
CA THR A 109 -6.83 3.69 6.05
C THR A 109 -5.33 3.53 5.95
N LEU A 110 -4.66 3.34 7.08
CA LEU A 110 -3.25 2.94 7.15
C LEU A 110 -3.18 1.43 7.40
N ALA A 111 -2.50 0.71 6.51
CA ALA A 111 -2.38 -0.75 6.55
C ALA A 111 -0.92 -1.20 6.64
N PHE A 112 -0.70 -2.30 7.36
CA PHE A 112 0.60 -2.95 7.53
C PHE A 112 0.47 -4.45 7.28
N ALA A 113 1.50 -5.07 6.72
CA ALA A 113 1.60 -6.52 6.63
C ALA A 113 2.16 -7.12 7.93
N HIS A 114 2.85 -6.33 8.77
CA HIS A 114 3.45 -6.74 10.04
C HIS A 114 3.09 -5.77 11.15
N GLY A 115 2.81 -6.29 12.34
CA GLY A 115 2.36 -5.50 13.48
C GLY A 115 3.44 -4.71 14.24
N PHE A 116 4.72 -4.78 13.83
CA PHE A 116 5.84 -4.17 14.55
C PHE A 116 5.62 -2.68 14.84
N ASN A 117 5.38 -1.89 13.81
CA ASN A 117 5.23 -0.45 13.96
C ASN A 117 3.99 -0.03 14.76
N ILE A 118 2.94 -0.85 14.74
CA ILE A 118 1.74 -0.65 15.57
C ILE A 118 2.07 -0.96 17.03
N HIS A 119 2.72 -2.10 17.27
CA HIS A 119 3.08 -2.56 18.63
C HIS A 119 4.01 -1.58 19.33
N PHE A 120 5.05 -1.12 18.63
CA PHE A 120 6.02 -0.16 19.19
C PHE A 120 5.59 1.31 19.05
N LYS A 121 4.40 1.56 18.53
CA LYS A 121 3.80 2.91 18.38
C LYS A 121 4.68 3.89 17.58
N THR A 122 5.32 3.40 16.54
CA THR A 122 6.21 4.19 15.68
C THR A 122 5.51 4.78 14.46
N CYS A 123 4.42 4.16 14.00
CA CYS A 123 3.54 4.64 12.95
C CYS A 123 2.09 4.52 13.40
N LEU A 124 1.47 5.61 13.80
CA LEU A 124 0.10 5.63 14.30
C LEU A 124 -0.69 6.78 13.68
N LEU A 125 -1.98 6.53 13.46
CA LEU A 125 -2.98 7.56 13.17
C LEU A 125 -3.53 8.09 14.50
N TYR A 126 -3.45 9.36 14.67
CA TYR A 126 -4.10 10.07 15.79
C TYR A 126 -4.97 11.19 15.27
#